data_2ad0e90d8be856baf8ba78c9c316e172
#
_entry.id   2ad0e90d8be856baf8ba78c9c316e172
#
_cell.length_a   1.000
_cell.length_b   1.000
_cell.length_c   1.000
_cell.angle_alpha   90.00
_cell.angle_beta   90.00
_cell.angle_gamma   90.00
#
_symmetry.space_group_name_H-M   'P 1'
#
loop_
_entity.id
_entity.type
_entity.pdbx_description
1 polymer ?
#
loop_
_entity_poly.entity_id
_entity_poly.type
_entity_poly.pdbx_seq_one_letter_code
_entity_poly.pdbx_strand_id
1 'polypeptide(L)'
;MKPRVPPRQFLMLFLPMALLIVAGAWFIGSDRIESELGLIRANEIGSVVMGVRRLDDELHLPLQQLQALTAVEAVRAAIDRPAPDTFAGMAAAFATLATYNAAIDTVRWIDENGMERVRVDQVAGRAGVVPPERLQDQKERYYFQQAIRLKPGGYYMSPLDLNVEFGQIVTPYKPLLRLATVVQDQAGQRRGILIVNIAASGLLDAFRASLIEARDHAMLVDRAGYWLASPDAEQEWGFMLPHKQSLARTWPAAWKTISAIPSGQEETADGLWTWSTVYPLKTGSDGGLADPQSWLVVAHLPDSQLALVRDRAWLQAGVIGGVLLLLFGLLAAWLARAQSGWTRAEIAATRAHVEAAAANRMREVLERFRVMMESNSNGVLVVDQEGCIVLTNPALERMFGYARAELLGQRLDMLLPEEEKRLHGEHLSAYMSSPTARPMGAGRELHGRRKDGVVFPIEVSLSPFTENGEQYVDALIADISERKRLADAGPA
;
A
#
# COMPACT_ATOMS: atom_id res chain seq x y z
N MET A 1 44.64 -9.78 -50.71
CA MET A 1 43.17 -9.87 -50.71
C MET A 1 42.69 -10.26 -49.34
N LYS A 2 41.92 -9.41 -48.67
CA LYS A 2 41.32 -9.81 -47.37
C LYS A 2 40.31 -10.92 -47.64
N PRO A 3 40.38 -12.07 -46.93
CA PRO A 3 39.47 -13.19 -47.15
C PRO A 3 38.03 -12.74 -46.83
N ARG A 4 37.14 -12.82 -47.84
CA ARG A 4 35.74 -12.55 -47.70
C ARG A 4 35.09 -13.67 -46.86
N VAL A 5 34.25 -13.30 -45.88
CA VAL A 5 33.48 -14.27 -45.10
C VAL A 5 32.53 -15.00 -46.04
N PRO A 6 32.52 -16.36 -46.10
CA PRO A 6 31.60 -17.09 -46.94
C PRO A 6 30.17 -16.97 -46.34
N PRO A 7 29.25 -16.27 -47.09
CA PRO A 7 27.95 -15.86 -46.53
C PRO A 7 27.06 -17.02 -46.10
N ARG A 8 27.14 -18.14 -46.81
CA ARG A 8 26.35 -19.36 -46.47
C ARG A 8 26.77 -19.97 -45.13
N GLN A 9 28.06 -20.09 -44.86
CA GLN A 9 28.57 -20.67 -43.61
C GLN A 9 28.30 -19.75 -42.42
N PHE A 10 28.45 -18.43 -42.62
CA PHE A 10 28.09 -17.43 -41.63
C PHE A 10 26.60 -17.53 -41.26
N LEU A 11 25.71 -17.54 -42.26
CA LEU A 11 24.26 -17.63 -42.01
C LEU A 11 23.84 -18.95 -41.34
N MET A 12 24.43 -20.07 -41.71
CA MET A 12 24.15 -21.37 -41.07
C MET A 12 24.51 -21.38 -39.58
N LEU A 13 25.58 -20.73 -39.20
CA LEU A 13 26.01 -20.63 -37.80
C LEU A 13 25.28 -19.55 -37.02
N PHE A 14 25.06 -18.40 -37.64
CA PHE A 14 24.51 -17.21 -36.99
C PHE A 14 22.99 -17.31 -36.80
N LEU A 15 22.24 -17.76 -37.80
CA LEU A 15 20.77 -17.72 -37.80
C LEU A 15 20.11 -18.53 -36.65
N PRO A 16 20.48 -19.81 -36.40
CA PRO A 16 19.88 -20.55 -35.30
C PRO A 16 20.17 -19.92 -33.93
N MET A 17 21.40 -19.40 -33.77
CA MET A 17 21.83 -18.80 -32.51
C MET A 17 21.19 -17.42 -32.33
N ALA A 18 21.07 -16.63 -33.38
CA ALA A 18 20.35 -15.35 -33.36
C ALA A 18 18.88 -15.56 -32.96
N LEU A 19 18.24 -16.60 -33.47
CA LEU A 19 16.87 -16.93 -33.14
C LEU A 19 16.72 -17.33 -31.67
N LEU A 20 17.63 -18.11 -31.14
CA LEU A 20 17.66 -18.49 -29.71
C LEU A 20 17.92 -17.27 -28.80
N ILE A 21 18.84 -16.38 -29.19
CA ILE A 21 19.13 -15.16 -28.44
C ILE A 21 17.91 -14.23 -28.43
N VAL A 22 17.26 -14.04 -29.57
CA VAL A 22 16.05 -13.22 -29.68
C VAL A 22 14.91 -13.81 -28.86
N ALA A 23 14.70 -15.11 -28.96
CA ALA A 23 13.69 -15.81 -28.15
C ALA A 23 14.00 -15.73 -26.64
N GLY A 24 15.24 -15.90 -26.25
CA GLY A 24 15.69 -15.74 -24.87
C GLY A 24 15.53 -14.32 -24.35
N ALA A 25 15.91 -13.31 -25.13
CA ALA A 25 15.72 -11.91 -24.78
C ALA A 25 14.23 -11.56 -24.64
N TRP A 26 13.40 -12.06 -25.57
CA TRP A 26 11.95 -11.89 -25.49
C TRP A 26 11.37 -12.55 -24.21
N PHE A 27 11.78 -13.77 -23.91
CA PHE A 27 11.32 -14.48 -22.72
C PHE A 27 11.71 -13.75 -21.42
N ILE A 28 12.99 -13.35 -21.30
CA ILE A 28 13.49 -12.59 -20.14
C ILE A 28 12.77 -11.24 -20.00
N GLY A 29 12.56 -10.53 -21.13
CA GLY A 29 11.83 -9.26 -21.13
C GLY A 29 10.39 -9.43 -20.67
N SER A 30 9.70 -10.46 -21.17
CA SER A 30 8.30 -10.74 -20.82
C SER A 30 8.15 -11.16 -19.35
N ASP A 31 9.00 -12.06 -18.87
CA ASP A 31 8.98 -12.55 -17.49
C ASP A 31 9.26 -11.41 -16.48
N ARG A 32 10.21 -10.54 -16.83
CA ARG A 32 10.53 -9.38 -16.01
C ARG A 32 9.38 -8.37 -15.94
N ILE A 33 8.71 -8.10 -17.07
CA ILE A 33 7.54 -7.24 -17.12
C ILE A 33 6.44 -7.80 -16.21
N GLU A 34 6.16 -9.09 -16.34
CA GLU A 34 5.10 -9.73 -15.56
C GLU A 34 5.41 -9.67 -14.05
N SER A 35 6.65 -9.92 -13.67
CA SER A 35 7.11 -9.84 -12.29
C SER A 35 7.03 -8.43 -11.72
N GLU A 36 7.52 -7.41 -12.45
CA GLU A 36 7.51 -6.02 -11.99
C GLU A 36 6.06 -5.47 -11.95
N LEU A 37 5.22 -5.78 -12.94
CA LEU A 37 3.81 -5.41 -12.92
C LEU A 37 3.04 -6.16 -11.82
N GLY A 38 3.38 -7.41 -11.56
CA GLY A 38 2.80 -8.18 -10.45
C GLY A 38 3.07 -7.54 -9.09
N LEU A 39 4.29 -7.04 -8.88
CA LEU A 39 4.65 -6.31 -7.67
C LEU A 39 3.87 -4.99 -7.55
N ILE A 40 3.80 -4.21 -8.65
CA ILE A 40 3.04 -2.96 -8.69
C ILE A 40 1.57 -3.23 -8.34
N ARG A 41 0.95 -4.24 -8.96
CA ARG A 41 -0.45 -4.62 -8.67
C ARG A 41 -0.65 -4.97 -7.19
N ALA A 42 0.28 -5.72 -6.61
CA ALA A 42 0.21 -6.09 -5.19
C ALA A 42 0.36 -4.87 -4.26
N ASN A 43 1.26 -3.96 -4.58
CA ASN A 43 1.48 -2.73 -3.82
C ASN A 43 0.25 -1.80 -3.87
N GLU A 44 -0.38 -1.66 -5.05
CA GLU A 44 -1.61 -0.88 -5.19
C GLU A 44 -2.76 -1.47 -4.34
N ILE A 45 -2.94 -2.80 -4.37
CA ILE A 45 -3.92 -3.47 -3.50
C ILE A 45 -3.59 -3.20 -2.03
N GLY A 46 -2.32 -3.35 -1.65
CA GLY A 46 -1.86 -3.09 -0.29
C GLY A 46 -2.17 -1.67 0.16
N SER A 47 -1.89 -0.67 -0.67
CA SER A 47 -2.15 0.75 -0.40
C SER A 47 -3.64 1.03 -0.23
N VAL A 48 -4.48 0.53 -1.13
CA VAL A 48 -5.94 0.67 -1.03
C VAL A 48 -6.48 0.03 0.24
N VAL A 49 -6.05 -1.19 0.57
CA VAL A 49 -6.46 -1.89 1.81
C VAL A 49 -6.02 -1.13 3.06
N MET A 50 -4.82 -0.56 3.07
CA MET A 50 -4.35 0.28 4.18
C MET A 50 -5.20 1.54 4.33
N GLY A 51 -5.55 2.20 3.22
CA GLY A 51 -6.46 3.35 3.23
C GLY A 51 -7.83 3.00 3.81
N VAL A 52 -8.41 1.87 3.40
CA VAL A 52 -9.68 1.35 3.93
C VAL A 52 -9.61 1.12 5.44
N ARG A 53 -8.58 0.40 5.91
CA ARG A 53 -8.39 0.11 7.33
C ARG A 53 -8.22 1.39 8.15
N ARG A 54 -7.43 2.32 7.64
CA ARG A 54 -7.21 3.58 8.34
C ARG A 54 -8.49 4.37 8.54
N LEU A 55 -9.35 4.45 7.52
CA LEU A 55 -10.65 5.11 7.61
C LEU A 55 -11.57 4.41 8.63
N ASP A 56 -11.57 3.09 8.64
CA ASP A 56 -12.38 2.29 9.57
C ASP A 56 -11.91 2.50 11.02
N ASP A 57 -10.60 2.42 11.27
CA ASP A 57 -10.00 2.64 12.59
C ASP A 57 -10.32 4.05 13.15
N GLU A 58 -10.22 5.10 12.31
CA GLU A 58 -10.50 6.47 12.74
C GLU A 58 -11.97 6.70 13.10
N LEU A 59 -12.89 5.92 12.55
CA LEU A 59 -14.33 6.07 12.81
C LEU A 59 -14.82 5.25 13.99
N HIS A 60 -14.10 4.21 14.39
CA HIS A 60 -14.49 3.36 15.51
C HIS A 60 -14.56 4.10 16.85
N LEU A 61 -13.56 4.92 17.16
CA LEU A 61 -13.49 5.64 18.42
C LEU A 61 -14.63 6.64 18.59
N PRO A 62 -14.94 7.54 17.63
CA PRO A 62 -16.08 8.45 17.73
C PRO A 62 -17.42 7.73 17.91
N LEU A 63 -17.62 6.60 17.25
CA LEU A 63 -18.82 5.80 17.40
C LEU A 63 -18.95 5.24 18.83
N GLN A 64 -17.88 4.65 19.37
CA GLN A 64 -17.85 4.15 20.75
C GLN A 64 -18.09 5.28 21.76
N GLN A 65 -17.55 6.48 21.50
CA GLN A 65 -17.76 7.63 22.35
C GLN A 65 -19.22 8.11 22.33
N LEU A 66 -19.88 8.12 21.16
CA LEU A 66 -21.30 8.42 21.08
C LEU A 66 -22.13 7.38 21.85
N GLN A 67 -21.77 6.09 21.74
CA GLN A 67 -22.41 5.02 22.52
C GLN A 67 -22.24 5.24 24.02
N ALA A 68 -20.99 5.45 24.46
CA ALA A 68 -20.70 5.68 25.88
C ALA A 68 -21.45 6.91 26.42
N LEU A 69 -21.58 7.98 25.61
CA LEU A 69 -22.28 9.19 26.00
C LEU A 69 -23.75 8.94 26.35
N THR A 70 -24.42 8.02 25.66
CA THR A 70 -25.82 7.64 25.96
C THR A 70 -25.98 6.96 27.33
N ALA A 71 -24.90 6.39 27.88
CA ALA A 71 -24.87 5.72 29.14
C ALA A 71 -24.48 6.62 30.32
N VAL A 72 -23.99 7.84 30.06
CA VAL A 72 -23.58 8.80 31.09
C VAL A 72 -24.80 9.23 31.90
N GLU A 73 -24.72 9.13 33.23
CA GLU A 73 -25.83 9.42 34.14
C GLU A 73 -26.38 10.85 33.95
N ALA A 74 -25.51 11.86 33.81
CA ALA A 74 -25.94 13.25 33.59
C ALA A 74 -26.71 13.42 32.27
N VAL A 75 -26.35 12.66 31.24
CA VAL A 75 -27.05 12.65 29.95
C VAL A 75 -28.41 11.99 30.08
N ARG A 76 -28.47 10.84 30.74
CA ARG A 76 -29.73 10.13 31.04
C ARG A 76 -30.69 10.97 31.88
N ALA A 77 -30.16 11.60 32.93
CA ALA A 77 -30.97 12.45 33.81
C ALA A 77 -31.61 13.60 33.04
N ALA A 78 -30.90 14.22 32.11
CA ALA A 78 -31.44 15.28 31.28
C ALA A 78 -32.49 14.80 30.26
N ILE A 79 -32.31 13.58 29.72
CA ILE A 79 -33.26 12.97 28.80
C ILE A 79 -34.55 12.56 29.55
N ASP A 80 -34.41 11.99 30.76
CA ASP A 80 -35.54 11.53 31.57
C ASP A 80 -36.34 12.71 32.15
N ARG A 81 -35.65 13.77 32.61
CA ARG A 81 -36.24 14.94 33.23
C ARG A 81 -35.60 16.23 32.62
N PRO A 82 -36.09 16.69 31.47
CA PRO A 82 -35.59 17.90 30.87
C PRO A 82 -35.80 19.14 31.75
N ALA A 83 -34.72 19.69 32.32
CA ALA A 83 -34.74 20.87 33.18
C ALA A 83 -33.37 21.59 33.11
N PRO A 84 -33.32 22.88 33.43
CA PRO A 84 -32.07 23.66 33.30
C PRO A 84 -30.90 23.08 34.13
N ASP A 85 -31.16 22.53 35.29
CA ASP A 85 -30.18 21.88 36.17
C ASP A 85 -29.58 20.59 35.51
N THR A 86 -30.43 19.76 34.93
CA THR A 86 -29.98 18.55 34.22
C THR A 86 -29.29 18.89 32.90
N PHE A 87 -29.66 19.94 32.21
CA PHE A 87 -28.97 20.43 31.01
C PHE A 87 -27.55 20.87 31.31
N ALA A 88 -27.31 21.51 32.46
CA ALA A 88 -25.95 21.85 32.89
C ALA A 88 -25.06 20.62 33.09
N GLY A 89 -25.62 19.55 33.70
CA GLY A 89 -24.90 18.27 33.83
C GLY A 89 -24.58 17.60 32.50
N MET A 90 -25.56 17.59 31.58
CA MET A 90 -25.35 17.09 30.21
C MET A 90 -24.31 17.91 29.47
N ALA A 91 -24.37 19.24 29.55
CA ALA A 91 -23.39 20.12 28.92
C ALA A 91 -21.97 19.90 29.43
N ALA A 92 -21.81 19.64 30.73
CA ALA A 92 -20.51 19.28 31.32
C ALA A 92 -19.97 17.95 30.77
N ALA A 93 -20.84 16.94 30.60
CA ALA A 93 -20.47 15.67 29.97
C ALA A 93 -20.04 15.87 28.51
N PHE A 94 -20.77 16.67 27.75
CA PHE A 94 -20.44 17.01 26.36
C PHE A 94 -19.11 17.79 26.26
N ALA A 95 -18.91 18.74 27.15
CA ALA A 95 -17.66 19.53 27.21
C ALA A 95 -16.46 18.63 27.57
N THR A 96 -16.63 17.68 28.47
CA THR A 96 -15.61 16.68 28.81
C THR A 96 -15.24 15.88 27.56
N LEU A 97 -16.24 15.33 26.85
CA LEU A 97 -15.99 14.57 25.64
C LEU A 97 -15.26 15.40 24.57
N ALA A 98 -15.72 16.62 24.32
CA ALA A 98 -15.11 17.52 23.35
C ALA A 98 -13.68 17.94 23.74
N THR A 99 -13.40 18.12 25.03
CA THR A 99 -12.06 18.52 25.52
C THR A 99 -11.04 17.41 25.31
N TYR A 100 -11.43 16.16 25.51
CA TYR A 100 -10.51 15.02 25.39
C TYR A 100 -10.42 14.41 23.98
N ASN A 101 -11.24 14.87 23.05
CA ASN A 101 -11.18 14.47 21.66
C ASN A 101 -11.18 15.66 20.71
N ALA A 102 -9.99 15.99 20.20
CA ALA A 102 -9.80 17.13 19.28
C ALA A 102 -10.53 16.97 17.93
N ALA A 103 -10.92 15.73 17.56
CA ALA A 103 -11.69 15.51 16.35
C ALA A 103 -13.17 15.90 16.48
N ILE A 104 -13.67 16.03 17.71
CA ILE A 104 -15.07 16.44 17.94
C ILE A 104 -15.19 17.95 17.74
N ASP A 105 -16.02 18.36 16.79
CA ASP A 105 -16.33 19.76 16.51
C ASP A 105 -17.49 20.28 17.36
N THR A 106 -18.55 19.48 17.46
CA THR A 106 -19.76 19.88 18.19
C THR A 106 -20.45 18.64 18.76
N VAL A 107 -20.98 18.75 19.98
CA VAL A 107 -21.86 17.73 20.59
C VAL A 107 -23.19 18.39 20.91
N ARG A 108 -24.29 17.75 20.50
CA ARG A 108 -25.64 18.30 20.69
C ARG A 108 -26.62 17.24 21.13
N TRP A 109 -27.58 17.66 21.93
CA TRP A 109 -28.88 17.02 22.09
C TRP A 109 -29.95 17.87 21.42
N ILE A 110 -30.65 17.24 20.47
CA ILE A 110 -31.79 17.85 19.76
C ILE A 110 -33.02 17.04 20.17
N ASP A 111 -34.03 17.72 20.69
CA ASP A 111 -35.24 17.08 21.18
C ASP A 111 -36.10 16.48 20.06
N GLU A 112 -37.19 15.82 20.41
CA GLU A 112 -38.11 15.16 19.47
C GLU A 112 -38.82 16.14 18.53
N ASN A 113 -38.85 17.45 18.85
CA ASN A 113 -39.40 18.49 18.02
C ASN A 113 -38.40 19.14 17.07
N GLY A 114 -37.11 18.76 17.21
CA GLY A 114 -36.03 19.30 16.38
C GLY A 114 -35.29 20.48 17.00
N MET A 115 -35.63 20.89 18.24
CA MET A 115 -34.98 22.01 18.89
C MET A 115 -33.71 21.55 19.62
N GLU A 116 -32.60 22.24 19.40
CA GLU A 116 -31.39 22.07 20.21
C GLU A 116 -31.69 22.39 21.67
N ARG A 117 -31.37 21.52 22.61
CA ARG A 117 -31.51 21.74 24.05
C ARG A 117 -30.18 21.94 24.75
N VAL A 118 -29.20 21.21 24.33
CA VAL A 118 -27.82 21.35 24.80
C VAL A 118 -26.88 21.28 23.60
N ARG A 119 -25.98 22.23 23.54
CA ARG A 119 -24.93 22.29 22.51
C ARG A 119 -23.61 22.71 23.13
N VAL A 120 -22.56 21.96 22.78
CA VAL A 120 -21.19 22.33 23.11
C VAL A 120 -20.40 22.35 21.81
N ASP A 121 -19.78 23.47 21.53
CA ASP A 121 -18.89 23.67 20.38
C ASP A 121 -17.43 23.63 20.84
N GLN A 122 -16.57 23.04 20.03
CA GLN A 122 -15.13 23.11 20.23
C GLN A 122 -14.54 24.19 19.31
N VAL A 123 -13.99 25.22 19.89
CA VAL A 123 -13.35 26.32 19.18
C VAL A 123 -11.92 26.46 19.68
N ALA A 124 -10.95 26.35 18.76
CA ALA A 124 -9.51 26.45 19.05
C ALA A 124 -9.07 25.53 20.22
N GLY A 125 -9.57 24.30 20.24
CA GLY A 125 -9.21 23.30 21.26
C GLY A 125 -9.87 23.50 22.63
N ARG A 126 -10.85 24.40 22.72
CA ARG A 126 -11.61 24.65 23.96
C ARG A 126 -13.08 24.34 23.75
N ALA A 127 -13.63 23.49 24.59
CA ALA A 127 -15.05 23.20 24.62
C ALA A 127 -15.82 24.37 25.28
N GLY A 128 -16.82 24.91 24.58
CA GLY A 128 -17.68 25.98 25.07
C GLY A 128 -19.14 25.61 24.96
N VAL A 129 -19.88 25.80 26.06
CA VAL A 129 -21.34 25.62 26.08
C VAL A 129 -22.01 26.76 25.36
N VAL A 130 -22.85 26.42 24.38
CA VAL A 130 -23.61 27.42 23.63
C VAL A 130 -24.78 27.91 24.49
N PRO A 131 -24.93 29.22 24.68
CA PRO A 131 -26.01 29.78 25.50
C PRO A 131 -27.39 29.53 24.85
N PRO A 132 -28.47 29.43 25.64
CA PRO A 132 -29.81 29.06 25.16
C PRO A 132 -30.35 29.91 24.02
N GLU A 133 -30.00 31.18 24.00
CA GLU A 133 -30.45 32.17 22.97
C GLU A 133 -29.84 31.91 21.59
N ARG A 134 -28.79 31.10 21.52
CA ARG A 134 -28.09 30.74 20.27
C ARG A 134 -28.40 29.31 19.81
N LEU A 135 -29.23 28.57 20.56
CA LEU A 135 -29.69 27.26 20.15
C LEU A 135 -30.69 27.37 19.00
N GLN A 136 -30.64 26.42 18.08
CA GLN A 136 -31.31 26.48 16.79
C GLN A 136 -32.35 25.38 16.63
N ASP A 137 -33.37 25.64 15.85
CA ASP A 137 -34.28 24.63 15.32
C ASP A 137 -33.59 23.89 14.16
N GLN A 138 -33.47 22.56 14.31
CA GLN A 138 -32.83 21.65 13.37
C GLN A 138 -33.82 20.71 12.67
N LYS A 139 -35.14 20.96 12.86
CA LYS A 139 -36.21 20.06 12.41
C LYS A 139 -36.15 19.75 10.92
N GLU A 140 -35.85 20.76 10.08
CA GLU A 140 -35.80 20.64 8.64
C GLU A 140 -34.43 20.11 8.14
N ARG A 141 -33.48 19.86 9.03
CA ARG A 141 -32.18 19.35 8.64
C ARG A 141 -32.27 17.87 8.31
N TYR A 142 -31.70 17.47 7.19
CA TYR A 142 -31.73 16.09 6.68
C TYR A 142 -31.23 15.07 7.69
N TYR A 143 -30.16 15.40 8.43
CA TYR A 143 -29.61 14.49 9.44
C TYR A 143 -30.54 14.28 10.64
N PHE A 144 -31.30 15.31 11.05
CA PHE A 144 -32.29 15.15 12.10
C PHE A 144 -33.45 14.25 11.63
N GLN A 145 -33.99 14.53 10.44
CA GLN A 145 -35.10 13.76 9.88
C GLN A 145 -34.78 12.28 9.67
N GLN A 146 -33.51 11.97 9.36
CA GLN A 146 -33.07 10.58 9.21
C GLN A 146 -32.78 9.93 10.57
N ALA A 147 -32.02 10.61 11.44
CA ALA A 147 -31.63 10.04 12.73
C ALA A 147 -32.82 9.81 13.67
N ILE A 148 -33.82 10.69 13.70
CA ILE A 148 -34.99 10.57 14.59
C ILE A 148 -35.85 9.33 14.25
N ARG A 149 -35.73 8.78 13.03
CA ARG A 149 -36.47 7.59 12.59
C ARG A 149 -35.77 6.27 12.93
N LEU A 150 -34.56 6.32 13.44
CA LEU A 150 -33.79 5.14 13.81
C LEU A 150 -34.56 4.28 14.83
N LYS A 151 -34.30 2.97 14.78
CA LYS A 151 -34.68 2.08 15.88
C LYS A 151 -33.77 2.38 17.10
N PRO A 152 -34.25 2.14 18.32
CA PRO A 152 -33.40 2.23 19.51
C PRO A 152 -32.10 1.43 19.34
N GLY A 153 -30.98 2.05 19.72
CA GLY A 153 -29.64 1.46 19.52
C GLY A 153 -29.09 1.55 18.11
N GLY A 154 -29.85 2.09 17.14
CA GLY A 154 -29.36 2.36 15.80
C GLY A 154 -28.51 3.62 15.74
N TYR A 155 -27.63 3.69 14.73
CA TYR A 155 -26.76 4.82 14.48
C TYR A 155 -27.00 5.38 13.09
N TYR A 156 -26.86 6.68 12.97
CA TYR A 156 -26.88 7.41 11.73
C TYR A 156 -25.50 8.01 11.50
N MET A 157 -25.02 7.91 10.27
CA MET A 157 -23.85 8.62 9.79
C MET A 157 -24.24 9.49 8.59
N SER A 158 -23.93 10.78 8.66
CA SER A 158 -24.18 11.67 7.53
C SER A 158 -23.25 11.38 6.36
N PRO A 159 -23.57 11.83 5.15
CA PRO A 159 -22.54 12.07 4.15
C PRO A 159 -21.42 12.93 4.74
N LEU A 160 -20.21 12.69 4.26
CA LEU A 160 -19.09 13.59 4.54
C LEU A 160 -19.27 14.84 3.67
N ASP A 161 -19.49 15.99 4.27
CA ASP A 161 -19.80 17.25 3.60
C ASP A 161 -18.98 18.42 4.17
N LEU A 162 -19.01 19.57 3.48
CA LEU A 162 -18.41 20.80 3.98
C LEU A 162 -19.37 21.51 4.95
N ASN A 163 -18.80 22.16 5.97
CA ASN A 163 -19.60 22.94 6.90
C ASN A 163 -20.33 24.09 6.19
N VAL A 164 -21.65 24.17 6.42
CA VAL A 164 -22.52 25.19 5.88
C VAL A 164 -23.15 25.97 7.04
N GLU A 165 -22.86 27.26 7.12
CA GLU A 165 -23.47 28.19 8.09
C GLU A 165 -24.24 29.26 7.34
N PHE A 166 -25.44 29.53 7.80
CA PHE A 166 -26.36 30.52 7.17
C PHE A 166 -26.52 30.33 5.64
N GLY A 167 -26.49 29.07 5.18
CA GLY A 167 -26.63 28.72 3.76
C GLY A 167 -25.37 28.89 2.90
N GLN A 168 -24.25 29.28 3.50
CA GLN A 168 -22.97 29.44 2.81
C GLN A 168 -21.93 28.43 3.31
N ILE A 169 -21.07 27.91 2.40
CA ILE A 169 -19.96 27.06 2.75
C ILE A 169 -18.91 27.90 3.49
N VAL A 170 -18.52 27.44 4.67
CA VAL A 170 -17.51 28.10 5.50
C VAL A 170 -16.13 27.98 4.86
N THR A 171 -15.37 29.05 4.80
CA THR A 171 -13.98 29.09 4.35
C THR A 171 -13.06 29.54 5.49
N PRO A 172 -11.89 28.87 5.70
CA PRO A 172 -11.39 27.71 4.93
C PRO A 172 -12.33 26.53 5.04
N TYR A 173 -12.34 25.66 4.02
CA TYR A 173 -13.22 24.51 3.96
C TYR A 173 -13.03 23.60 5.17
N LYS A 174 -14.13 23.26 5.82
CA LYS A 174 -14.16 22.42 7.01
C LYS A 174 -15.01 21.19 6.74
N PRO A 175 -14.39 20.05 6.39
CA PRO A 175 -15.11 18.80 6.22
C PRO A 175 -15.70 18.33 7.56
N LEU A 176 -16.97 17.94 7.55
CA LEU A 176 -17.68 17.46 8.72
C LEU A 176 -18.33 16.10 8.45
N LEU A 177 -18.28 15.26 9.45
CA LEU A 177 -19.04 14.03 9.52
C LEU A 177 -19.92 14.05 10.77
N ARG A 178 -21.17 13.66 10.66
CA ARG A 178 -22.12 13.66 11.78
C ARG A 178 -22.49 12.24 12.14
N LEU A 179 -22.28 11.88 13.40
CA LEU A 179 -22.77 10.65 13.98
C LEU A 179 -23.92 10.94 14.93
N ALA A 180 -25.03 10.24 14.79
CA ALA A 180 -26.18 10.44 15.64
C ALA A 180 -26.80 9.11 16.08
N THR A 181 -27.47 9.14 17.24
CA THR A 181 -28.30 8.06 17.72
C THR A 181 -29.57 8.61 18.36
N VAL A 182 -30.66 7.85 18.28
CA VAL A 182 -31.91 8.20 18.95
C VAL A 182 -31.79 7.92 20.45
N VAL A 183 -32.33 8.81 21.27
CA VAL A 183 -32.38 8.64 22.71
C VAL A 183 -33.83 8.51 23.20
N GLN A 184 -34.02 7.70 24.24
CA GLN A 184 -35.29 7.42 24.87
C GLN A 184 -35.19 7.64 26.37
N ASP A 185 -36.30 8.03 27.00
CA ASP A 185 -36.43 8.06 28.43
C ASP A 185 -36.67 6.65 29.00
N GLN A 186 -36.77 6.57 30.33
CA GLN A 186 -37.04 5.28 31.05
C GLN A 186 -38.37 4.65 30.66
N ALA A 187 -39.34 5.41 30.16
CA ALA A 187 -40.61 4.94 29.64
C ALA A 187 -40.55 4.44 28.20
N GLY A 188 -39.38 4.50 27.57
CA GLY A 188 -39.17 4.12 26.15
C GLY A 188 -39.66 5.18 25.15
N GLN A 189 -40.05 6.37 25.61
CA GLN A 189 -40.48 7.45 24.73
C GLN A 189 -39.24 8.11 24.08
N ARG A 190 -39.34 8.42 22.80
CA ARG A 190 -38.28 9.17 22.10
C ARG A 190 -38.18 10.58 22.65
N ARG A 191 -36.95 10.96 23.00
CA ARG A 191 -36.60 12.29 23.51
C ARG A 191 -35.62 13.01 22.60
N GLY A 192 -35.61 12.63 21.31
CA GLY A 192 -34.78 13.25 20.32
C GLY A 192 -33.55 12.42 19.94
N ILE A 193 -32.49 13.12 19.56
CA ILE A 193 -31.23 12.51 19.13
C ILE A 193 -30.03 13.16 19.84
N LEU A 194 -29.03 12.33 20.15
CA LEU A 194 -27.67 12.80 20.39
C LEU A 194 -26.90 12.80 19.07
N ILE A 195 -26.20 13.88 18.80
CA ILE A 195 -25.39 14.03 17.60
C ILE A 195 -24.02 14.61 17.93
N VAL A 196 -23.01 14.00 17.35
CA VAL A 196 -21.61 14.42 17.42
C VAL A 196 -21.16 14.79 16.02
N ASN A 197 -20.72 16.02 15.84
CA ASN A 197 -20.04 16.43 14.62
C ASN A 197 -18.54 16.20 14.79
N ILE A 198 -17.94 15.55 13.82
CA ILE A 198 -16.52 15.25 13.77
C ILE A 198 -15.90 16.14 12.69
N ALA A 199 -14.85 16.86 13.04
CA ALA A 199 -14.00 17.56 12.08
C ALA A 199 -13.20 16.52 11.29
N ALA A 200 -13.64 16.23 10.08
CA ALA A 200 -13.12 15.14 9.28
C ALA A 200 -11.77 15.48 8.60
N SER A 201 -11.22 16.67 8.80
CA SER A 201 -9.87 16.99 8.31
C SER A 201 -8.82 15.98 8.83
N GLY A 202 -8.86 15.67 10.13
CA GLY A 202 -7.96 14.68 10.73
C GLY A 202 -8.12 13.27 10.13
N LEU A 203 -9.37 12.85 9.87
CA LEU A 203 -9.68 11.60 9.16
C LEU A 203 -9.07 11.57 7.76
N LEU A 204 -9.25 12.63 6.98
CA LEU A 204 -8.72 12.73 5.62
C LEU A 204 -7.20 12.83 5.61
N ASP A 205 -6.61 13.51 6.57
CA ASP A 205 -5.15 13.59 6.71
C ASP A 205 -4.54 12.23 7.11
N ALA A 206 -5.20 11.52 8.03
CA ALA A 206 -4.81 10.16 8.40
C ALA A 206 -4.92 9.19 7.23
N PHE A 207 -5.98 9.32 6.42
CA PHE A 207 -6.14 8.59 5.17
C PHE A 207 -4.97 8.89 4.22
N ARG A 208 -4.71 10.17 3.90
CA ARG A 208 -3.59 10.56 3.01
C ARG A 208 -2.25 10.07 3.53
N ALA A 209 -2.03 10.10 4.84
CA ALA A 209 -0.80 9.62 5.48
C ALA A 209 -0.63 8.10 5.40
N SER A 210 -1.72 7.34 5.31
CA SER A 210 -1.68 5.88 5.18
C SER A 210 -1.28 5.39 3.79
N LEU A 211 -1.37 6.26 2.77
CA LEU A 211 -1.13 5.96 1.35
C LEU A 211 0.34 6.23 0.97
N ILE A 212 1.29 5.58 1.64
CA ILE A 212 2.74 5.90 1.48
C ILE A 212 3.19 5.78 0.03
N GLU A 213 2.83 4.69 -0.66
CA GLU A 213 3.24 4.42 -2.04
C GLU A 213 2.24 4.96 -3.08
N ALA A 214 0.97 5.08 -2.73
CA ALA A 214 -0.10 5.54 -3.62
C ALA A 214 -0.51 7.00 -3.37
N ARG A 215 0.28 7.77 -2.63
CA ARG A 215 -0.07 9.14 -2.20
C ARG A 215 -0.41 10.07 -3.35
N ASP A 216 0.29 9.94 -4.47
CA ASP A 216 0.20 10.84 -5.62
C ASP A 216 -0.92 10.44 -6.61
N HIS A 217 -1.60 9.30 -6.37
CA HIS A 217 -2.60 8.80 -7.31
C HIS A 217 -3.78 8.06 -6.65
N ALA A 218 -3.82 7.97 -5.31
CA ALA A 218 -4.98 7.41 -4.62
C ALA A 218 -5.93 8.52 -4.14
N MET A 219 -7.19 8.20 -4.12
CA MET A 219 -8.30 9.11 -3.85
C MET A 219 -9.38 8.44 -3.02
N LEU A 220 -10.15 9.23 -2.29
CA LEU A 220 -11.36 8.83 -1.61
C LEU A 220 -12.55 9.46 -2.34
N VAL A 221 -13.52 8.64 -2.72
CA VAL A 221 -14.72 9.12 -3.42
C VAL A 221 -15.99 8.64 -2.72
N ASP A 222 -17.07 9.43 -2.89
CA ASP A 222 -18.41 9.05 -2.44
C ASP A 222 -19.09 8.08 -3.42
N ARG A 223 -20.29 7.62 -3.09
CA ARG A 223 -21.11 6.71 -3.93
C ARG A 223 -21.48 7.29 -5.29
N ALA A 224 -21.46 8.58 -5.46
CA ALA A 224 -21.74 9.26 -6.72
C ALA A 224 -20.47 9.56 -7.54
N GLY A 225 -19.31 9.19 -6.99
CA GLY A 225 -18.01 9.39 -7.63
C GLY A 225 -17.41 10.77 -7.43
N TYR A 226 -17.92 11.59 -6.50
CA TYR A 226 -17.29 12.86 -6.15
C TYR A 226 -16.09 12.64 -5.22
N TRP A 227 -15.04 13.40 -5.44
CA TRP A 227 -13.85 13.34 -4.60
C TRP A 227 -14.09 13.97 -3.23
N LEU A 228 -13.80 13.19 -2.20
CA LEU A 228 -13.74 13.61 -0.79
C LEU A 228 -12.29 13.92 -0.39
N ALA A 229 -11.34 13.17 -0.99
CA ALA A 229 -9.92 13.45 -0.95
C ALA A 229 -9.29 13.05 -2.29
N SER A 230 -8.41 13.90 -2.80
CA SER A 230 -7.71 13.71 -4.07
C SER A 230 -6.27 14.20 -3.94
N PRO A 231 -5.31 13.68 -4.76
CA PRO A 231 -4.02 14.31 -4.93
C PRO A 231 -4.09 15.76 -5.42
N ASP A 232 -5.11 16.06 -6.22
CA ASP A 232 -5.44 17.42 -6.65
C ASP A 232 -6.64 17.93 -5.82
N ALA A 233 -6.34 18.77 -4.83
CA ALA A 233 -7.35 19.32 -3.91
C ALA A 233 -8.40 20.21 -4.62
N GLU A 234 -8.10 20.74 -5.81
CA GLU A 234 -9.05 21.57 -6.56
C GLU A 234 -10.23 20.75 -7.11
N GLN A 235 -10.09 19.43 -7.21
CA GLN A 235 -11.15 18.52 -7.65
C GLN A 235 -12.12 18.11 -6.54
N GLU A 236 -11.71 18.30 -5.27
CA GLU A 236 -12.50 17.87 -4.11
C GLU A 236 -13.82 18.62 -4.00
N TRP A 237 -14.80 17.97 -3.37
CA TRP A 237 -16.11 18.56 -3.00
C TRP A 237 -16.96 19.01 -4.19
N GLY A 238 -16.78 18.43 -5.37
CA GLY A 238 -17.51 18.83 -6.58
C GLY A 238 -19.05 18.78 -6.46
N PHE A 239 -19.61 17.99 -5.54
CA PHE A 239 -21.06 17.97 -5.30
C PHE A 239 -21.55 19.23 -4.56
N MET A 240 -20.67 19.93 -3.85
CA MET A 240 -20.99 21.18 -3.13
C MET A 240 -20.46 22.42 -3.84
N LEU A 241 -19.37 22.30 -4.59
CA LEU A 241 -18.70 23.42 -5.25
C LEU A 241 -19.14 23.61 -6.70
N PRO A 242 -18.97 24.82 -7.27
CA PRO A 242 -19.46 25.14 -8.62
C PRO A 242 -18.86 24.30 -9.74
N HIS A 243 -17.63 23.81 -9.60
CA HIS A 243 -16.91 23.09 -10.66
C HIS A 243 -17.55 21.72 -11.01
N LYS A 244 -18.31 21.11 -10.09
CA LYS A 244 -19.04 19.85 -10.32
C LYS A 244 -18.19 18.70 -10.84
N GLN A 245 -16.88 18.73 -10.60
CA GLN A 245 -15.95 17.67 -11.02
C GLN A 245 -16.18 16.40 -10.20
N SER A 246 -16.02 15.24 -10.86
CA SER A 246 -16.11 13.93 -10.20
C SER A 246 -15.37 12.86 -11.02
N LEU A 247 -14.90 11.79 -10.36
CA LEU A 247 -14.35 10.60 -11.02
C LEU A 247 -15.31 10.06 -12.09
N ALA A 248 -16.60 10.00 -11.76
CA ALA A 248 -17.65 9.52 -12.66
C ALA A 248 -17.75 10.32 -13.96
N ARG A 249 -17.45 11.62 -13.93
CA ARG A 249 -17.45 12.48 -15.12
C ARG A 249 -16.14 12.47 -15.86
N THR A 250 -15.02 12.38 -15.14
CA THR A 250 -13.68 12.41 -15.73
C THR A 250 -13.35 11.08 -16.38
N TRP A 251 -13.69 9.95 -15.74
CA TRP A 251 -13.46 8.59 -16.23
C TRP A 251 -14.73 7.74 -16.18
N PRO A 252 -15.73 8.00 -17.02
CA PRO A 252 -17.03 7.33 -16.96
C PRO A 252 -16.94 5.80 -17.22
N ALA A 253 -16.00 5.38 -18.05
CA ALA A 253 -15.80 3.94 -18.32
C ALA A 253 -15.26 3.21 -17.08
N ALA A 254 -14.22 3.73 -16.45
CA ALA A 254 -13.65 3.19 -15.22
C ALA A 254 -14.66 3.24 -14.06
N TRP A 255 -15.40 4.36 -13.93
CA TRP A 255 -16.44 4.49 -12.91
C TRP A 255 -17.52 3.44 -13.00
N LYS A 256 -17.91 3.06 -14.21
CA LYS A 256 -18.92 1.99 -14.44
C LYS A 256 -18.48 0.67 -13.80
N THR A 257 -17.23 0.29 -13.93
CA THR A 257 -16.67 -0.92 -13.32
C THR A 257 -16.49 -0.76 -11.82
N ILE A 258 -15.86 0.35 -11.40
CA ILE A 258 -15.56 0.65 -10.00
C ILE A 258 -16.84 0.68 -9.14
N SER A 259 -17.91 1.29 -9.64
CA SER A 259 -19.16 1.40 -8.91
C SER A 259 -20.00 0.11 -8.89
N ALA A 260 -19.70 -0.86 -9.77
CA ALA A 260 -20.46 -2.09 -9.91
C ALA A 260 -20.10 -3.17 -8.88
N ILE A 261 -18.85 -3.21 -8.43
CA ILE A 261 -18.34 -4.23 -7.51
C ILE A 261 -17.59 -3.59 -6.33
N PRO A 262 -17.72 -4.17 -5.12
CA PRO A 262 -17.19 -3.56 -3.89
C PRO A 262 -15.66 -3.37 -3.88
N SER A 263 -14.91 -4.25 -4.51
CA SER A 263 -13.46 -4.17 -4.61
C SER A 263 -12.97 -4.86 -5.86
N GLY A 264 -11.87 -4.37 -6.40
CA GLY A 264 -11.29 -4.96 -7.60
C GLY A 264 -10.02 -4.25 -8.03
N GLN A 265 -9.44 -4.80 -9.09
CA GLN A 265 -8.33 -4.22 -9.80
C GLN A 265 -8.52 -4.51 -11.29
N GLU A 266 -8.38 -3.49 -12.13
CA GLU A 266 -8.55 -3.59 -13.58
C GLU A 266 -7.51 -2.72 -14.29
N GLU A 267 -6.88 -3.27 -15.31
CA GLU A 267 -5.99 -2.54 -16.20
C GLU A 267 -6.77 -2.13 -17.45
N THR A 268 -6.81 -0.84 -17.71
CA THR A 268 -7.51 -0.23 -18.86
C THR A 268 -6.52 0.51 -19.75
N ALA A 269 -7.01 1.10 -20.83
CA ALA A 269 -6.17 1.97 -21.68
C ALA A 269 -5.63 3.21 -20.94
N ASP A 270 -6.30 3.64 -19.87
CA ASP A 270 -5.89 4.81 -19.08
C ASP A 270 -4.87 4.46 -17.98
N GLY A 271 -4.71 3.17 -17.66
CA GLY A 271 -3.81 2.67 -16.64
C GLY A 271 -4.42 1.60 -15.74
N LEU A 272 -3.82 1.41 -14.58
CA LEU A 272 -4.23 0.43 -13.57
C LEU A 272 -5.14 1.10 -12.53
N TRP A 273 -6.35 0.59 -12.42
CA TRP A 273 -7.33 0.98 -11.40
C TRP A 273 -7.39 -0.07 -10.31
N THR A 274 -7.31 0.35 -9.06
CA THR A 274 -7.46 -0.51 -7.88
C THR A 274 -8.42 0.16 -6.93
N TRP A 275 -9.44 -0.56 -6.44
CA TRP A 275 -10.44 0.04 -5.55
C TRP A 275 -10.95 -0.92 -4.50
N SER A 276 -11.43 -0.35 -3.40
CA SER A 276 -12.15 -1.07 -2.36
C SER A 276 -13.14 -0.16 -1.65
N THR A 277 -14.33 -0.69 -1.38
CA THR A 277 -15.39 0.03 -0.68
C THR A 277 -15.16 -0.02 0.83
N VAL A 278 -15.28 1.14 1.46
CA VAL A 278 -15.33 1.31 2.92
C VAL A 278 -16.79 1.37 3.35
N TYR A 279 -17.14 0.56 4.33
CA TYR A 279 -18.43 0.62 5.02
C TYR A 279 -18.21 1.05 6.47
N PRO A 280 -18.17 2.36 6.77
CA PRO A 280 -17.66 2.88 8.03
C PRO A 280 -18.38 2.41 9.30
N LEU A 281 -19.61 1.92 9.18
CA LEU A 281 -20.43 1.47 10.30
C LEU A 281 -20.93 0.03 10.12
N LYS A 282 -20.18 -0.81 9.40
CA LYS A 282 -20.52 -2.23 9.29
C LYS A 282 -20.18 -2.97 10.58
N THR A 283 -20.89 -2.64 11.67
CA THR A 283 -20.87 -3.45 12.87
C THR A 283 -21.81 -4.64 12.66
N GLY A 284 -21.32 -5.84 12.91
CA GLY A 284 -21.99 -7.12 12.64
C GLY A 284 -23.21 -7.42 13.50
N SER A 285 -24.10 -6.48 13.71
CA SER A 285 -25.41 -6.68 14.31
C SER A 285 -26.46 -5.94 13.49
N ASP A 286 -27.60 -6.58 13.28
CA ASP A 286 -28.81 -6.12 12.55
C ASP A 286 -29.47 -4.81 13.06
N GLY A 287 -28.73 -3.96 13.71
CA GLY A 287 -29.15 -2.63 14.17
C GLY A 287 -29.25 -1.67 12.98
N GLY A 288 -30.44 -1.59 12.41
CA GLY A 288 -30.82 -0.87 11.21
C GLY A 288 -30.11 0.47 10.99
N LEU A 289 -29.10 0.47 10.15
CA LEU A 289 -28.59 1.66 9.48
C LEU A 289 -29.66 2.11 8.48
N ALA A 290 -30.21 3.30 8.68
CA ALA A 290 -30.95 3.98 7.62
C ALA A 290 -29.91 4.46 6.60
N ASP A 291 -29.83 3.84 5.45
CA ASP A 291 -28.93 4.13 4.34
C ASP A 291 -27.42 4.07 4.71
N PRO A 292 -26.75 2.92 4.54
CA PRO A 292 -25.34 2.79 4.88
C PRO A 292 -24.51 3.67 3.96
N GLN A 293 -23.95 4.74 4.51
CA GLN A 293 -22.94 5.53 3.81
C GLN A 293 -21.74 4.61 3.48
N SER A 294 -21.30 4.65 2.25
CA SER A 294 -20.10 3.97 1.81
C SER A 294 -19.23 4.90 0.99
N TRP A 295 -17.94 4.73 1.13
CA TRP A 295 -16.94 5.43 0.35
C TRP A 295 -16.13 4.41 -0.43
N LEU A 296 -15.43 4.86 -1.43
CA LEU A 296 -14.49 4.03 -2.18
C LEU A 296 -13.11 4.65 -2.08
N VAL A 297 -12.15 3.85 -1.66
CA VAL A 297 -10.73 4.15 -1.85
C VAL A 297 -10.37 3.65 -3.24
N VAL A 298 -9.88 4.54 -4.08
CA VAL A 298 -9.54 4.27 -5.48
C VAL A 298 -8.11 4.73 -5.71
N ALA A 299 -7.26 3.88 -6.27
CA ALA A 299 -5.94 4.24 -6.77
C ALA A 299 -5.95 4.12 -8.29
N HIS A 300 -5.41 5.14 -8.98
CA HIS A 300 -5.27 5.18 -10.42
C HIS A 300 -3.81 5.41 -10.81
N LEU A 301 -3.13 4.35 -11.17
CA LEU A 301 -1.77 4.43 -11.69
C LEU A 301 -1.84 4.61 -13.23
N PRO A 302 -1.44 5.78 -13.77
CA PRO A 302 -1.56 6.05 -15.21
C PRO A 302 -0.75 5.08 -16.07
N ASP A 303 -1.25 4.75 -17.28
CA ASP A 303 -0.55 3.86 -18.21
C ASP A 303 0.86 4.35 -18.55
N SER A 304 1.09 5.67 -18.56
CA SER A 304 2.42 6.24 -18.76
C SER A 304 3.47 5.73 -17.75
N GLN A 305 3.08 5.45 -16.50
CA GLN A 305 3.98 4.88 -15.49
C GLN A 305 4.20 3.38 -15.74
N LEU A 306 3.15 2.65 -16.12
CA LEU A 306 3.25 1.24 -16.49
C LEU A 306 4.09 1.06 -17.76
N ALA A 307 3.94 1.96 -18.73
CA ALA A 307 4.73 1.98 -19.96
C ALA A 307 6.23 2.16 -19.67
N LEU A 308 6.60 3.04 -18.74
CA LEU A 308 8.01 3.21 -18.33
C LEU A 308 8.63 1.91 -17.81
N VAL A 309 7.87 1.12 -17.07
CA VAL A 309 8.33 -0.19 -16.58
C VAL A 309 8.52 -1.17 -17.75
N ARG A 310 7.52 -1.24 -18.65
CA ARG A 310 7.56 -2.08 -19.85
C ARG A 310 8.74 -1.68 -20.75
N ASP A 311 8.90 -0.38 -21.03
CA ASP A 311 9.97 0.14 -21.89
C ASP A 311 11.36 -0.13 -21.31
N ARG A 312 11.52 0.06 -19.99
CA ARG A 312 12.79 -0.23 -19.30
C ARG A 312 13.14 -1.72 -19.40
N ALA A 313 12.18 -2.60 -19.17
CA ALA A 313 12.41 -4.04 -19.26
C ALA A 313 12.78 -4.46 -20.69
N TRP A 314 12.06 -3.94 -21.70
CA TRP A 314 12.39 -4.20 -23.12
C TRP A 314 13.72 -3.62 -23.54
N LEU A 315 14.06 -2.42 -23.09
CA LEU A 315 15.35 -1.82 -23.36
C LEU A 315 16.49 -2.68 -22.79
N GLN A 316 16.36 -3.13 -21.57
CA GLN A 316 17.36 -3.99 -20.93
C GLN A 316 17.50 -5.34 -21.65
N ALA A 317 16.39 -6.00 -21.96
CA ALA A 317 16.39 -7.24 -22.72
C ALA A 317 16.99 -7.04 -24.12
N GLY A 318 16.65 -5.93 -24.79
CA GLY A 318 17.19 -5.57 -26.09
C GLY A 318 18.69 -5.28 -26.08
N VAL A 319 19.18 -4.59 -25.06
CA VAL A 319 20.63 -4.34 -24.89
C VAL A 319 21.37 -5.65 -24.66
N ILE A 320 20.87 -6.50 -23.75
CA ILE A 320 21.49 -7.81 -23.49
C ILE A 320 21.47 -8.66 -24.76
N GLY A 321 20.32 -8.76 -25.43
CA GLY A 321 20.17 -9.50 -26.69
C GLY A 321 21.06 -8.94 -27.79
N GLY A 322 21.14 -7.61 -27.94
CA GLY A 322 21.99 -6.94 -28.91
C GLY A 322 23.49 -7.20 -28.70
N VAL A 323 23.94 -7.11 -27.44
CA VAL A 323 25.33 -7.45 -27.08
C VAL A 323 25.65 -8.91 -27.40
N LEU A 324 24.75 -9.83 -27.06
CA LEU A 324 24.90 -11.25 -27.37
C LEU A 324 24.93 -11.49 -28.87
N LEU A 325 24.02 -10.88 -29.64
CA LEU A 325 23.99 -10.99 -31.11
C LEU A 325 25.27 -10.44 -31.73
N LEU A 326 25.79 -9.34 -31.25
CA LEU A 326 27.03 -8.74 -31.73
C LEU A 326 28.23 -9.67 -31.43
N LEU A 327 28.32 -10.21 -30.23
CA LEU A 327 29.37 -11.14 -29.84
C LEU A 327 29.31 -12.42 -30.67
N PHE A 328 28.12 -13.01 -30.83
CA PHE A 328 27.94 -14.21 -31.65
C PHE A 328 28.09 -13.91 -33.13
N GLY A 329 27.68 -12.74 -33.61
CA GLY A 329 27.92 -12.30 -35.00
C GLY A 329 29.41 -12.17 -35.31
N LEU A 330 30.19 -11.58 -34.42
CA LEU A 330 31.64 -11.50 -34.52
C LEU A 330 32.29 -12.89 -34.48
N LEU A 331 31.80 -13.73 -33.58
CA LEU A 331 32.27 -15.11 -33.47
C LEU A 331 31.94 -15.92 -34.72
N ALA A 332 30.71 -15.86 -35.23
CA ALA A 332 30.30 -16.53 -36.46
C ALA A 332 31.08 -16.06 -37.67
N ALA A 333 31.33 -14.72 -37.80
CA ALA A 333 32.16 -14.16 -38.86
C ALA A 333 33.62 -14.64 -38.76
N TRP A 334 34.13 -14.74 -37.55
CA TRP A 334 35.48 -15.22 -37.32
C TRP A 334 35.62 -16.72 -37.64
N LEU A 335 34.67 -17.55 -37.18
CA LEU A 335 34.61 -18.97 -37.50
C LEU A 335 34.49 -19.20 -39.01
N ALA A 336 33.61 -18.50 -39.70
CA ALA A 336 33.44 -18.64 -41.13
C ALA A 336 34.72 -18.22 -41.91
N ARG A 337 35.51 -17.26 -41.38
CA ARG A 337 36.82 -16.94 -41.92
C ARG A 337 37.88 -17.98 -41.65
N ALA A 338 37.90 -18.55 -40.43
CA ALA A 338 38.84 -19.57 -40.05
C ALA A 338 38.68 -20.85 -40.88
N GLN A 339 37.44 -21.24 -41.18
CA GLN A 339 37.16 -22.45 -42.03
C GLN A 339 37.57 -22.26 -43.49
N SER A 340 37.73 -21.05 -43.97
CA SER A 340 37.94 -20.77 -45.41
C SER A 340 39.40 -20.73 -45.86
N GLY A 341 40.38 -20.91 -44.98
CA GLY A 341 41.78 -20.66 -45.36
C GLY A 341 42.88 -21.51 -44.74
N TRP A 342 42.57 -22.60 -43.99
CA TRP A 342 43.58 -23.22 -43.15
C TRP A 342 43.75 -24.76 -43.39
N THR A 343 44.97 -25.21 -43.45
CA THR A 343 45.33 -26.62 -43.45
C THR A 343 45.06 -27.27 -42.07
N ARG A 344 44.96 -28.60 -42.05
CA ARG A 344 44.61 -29.36 -40.79
C ARG A 344 45.51 -29.01 -39.58
N ALA A 345 46.79 -28.62 -39.81
CA ALA A 345 47.73 -28.27 -38.72
C ALA A 345 47.38 -26.87 -38.10
N GLU A 346 46.97 -25.93 -38.88
CA GLU A 346 46.57 -24.58 -38.43
C GLU A 346 45.23 -24.61 -37.68
N ILE A 347 44.29 -25.50 -38.10
CA ILE A 347 43.01 -25.70 -37.41
C ILE A 347 43.23 -26.21 -35.97
N ALA A 348 44.21 -27.11 -35.71
CA ALA A 348 44.50 -27.58 -34.37
C ALA A 348 45.13 -26.49 -33.47
N ALA A 349 46.04 -25.69 -33.98
CA ALA A 349 46.64 -24.57 -33.27
C ALA A 349 45.62 -23.44 -32.99
N THR A 350 44.72 -23.15 -33.96
CA THR A 350 43.66 -22.16 -33.79
C THR A 350 42.59 -22.64 -32.78
N ARG A 351 42.25 -23.95 -32.75
CA ARG A 351 41.36 -24.48 -31.71
C ARG A 351 41.94 -24.28 -30.31
N ALA A 352 43.22 -24.60 -30.11
CA ALA A 352 43.86 -24.42 -28.81
C ALA A 352 43.87 -22.96 -28.35
N HIS A 353 44.09 -22.00 -29.30
CA HIS A 353 44.02 -20.56 -29.02
C HIS A 353 42.59 -20.09 -28.70
N VAL A 354 41.58 -20.62 -29.39
CA VAL A 354 40.16 -20.29 -29.15
C VAL A 354 39.70 -20.81 -27.79
N GLU A 355 40.07 -22.03 -27.44
CA GLU A 355 39.72 -22.62 -26.13
C GLU A 355 40.37 -21.82 -24.98
N ALA A 356 41.63 -21.42 -25.13
CA ALA A 356 42.32 -20.57 -24.14
C ALA A 356 41.68 -19.19 -23.98
N ALA A 357 41.26 -18.57 -25.09
CA ALA A 357 40.59 -17.27 -25.06
C ALA A 357 39.18 -17.33 -24.45
N ALA A 358 38.44 -18.45 -24.70
CA ALA A 358 37.13 -18.66 -24.09
C ALA A 358 37.23 -18.94 -22.60
N ALA A 359 38.24 -19.77 -22.18
CA ALA A 359 38.48 -20.04 -20.76
C ALA A 359 38.90 -18.75 -20.00
N ASN A 360 39.67 -17.87 -20.61
CA ASN A 360 40.07 -16.59 -20.03
C ASN A 360 38.88 -15.61 -19.94
N ARG A 361 38.01 -15.56 -20.96
CA ARG A 361 36.79 -14.80 -20.90
C ARG A 361 35.81 -15.29 -19.85
N MET A 362 35.68 -16.60 -19.74
CA MET A 362 34.84 -17.22 -18.70
C MET A 362 35.36 -16.87 -17.30
N ARG A 363 36.71 -16.90 -17.10
CA ARG A 363 37.32 -16.41 -15.86
C ARG A 363 37.07 -14.95 -15.61
N GLU A 364 37.17 -14.10 -16.66
CA GLU A 364 36.93 -12.69 -16.55
C GLU A 364 35.45 -12.37 -16.24
N VAL A 365 34.52 -13.08 -16.88
CA VAL A 365 33.09 -12.97 -16.59
C VAL A 365 32.75 -13.44 -15.16
N LEU A 366 33.33 -14.58 -14.76
CA LEU A 366 33.20 -15.10 -13.39
C LEU A 366 33.83 -14.15 -12.37
N GLU A 367 34.95 -13.51 -12.68
CA GLU A 367 35.59 -12.55 -11.81
C GLU A 367 34.79 -11.25 -11.71
N ARG A 368 34.23 -10.75 -12.81
CA ARG A 368 33.31 -9.60 -12.78
C ARG A 368 32.05 -9.92 -12.01
N PHE A 369 31.47 -11.11 -12.22
CA PHE A 369 30.32 -11.56 -11.42
C PHE A 369 30.69 -11.64 -9.93
N ARG A 370 31.87 -12.19 -9.61
CA ARG A 370 32.38 -12.22 -8.25
C ARG A 370 32.50 -10.82 -7.66
N VAL A 371 33.13 -9.89 -8.39
CA VAL A 371 33.30 -8.49 -7.95
C VAL A 371 31.95 -7.81 -7.73
N MET A 372 30.96 -8.04 -8.58
CA MET A 372 29.61 -7.50 -8.39
C MET A 372 28.95 -8.06 -7.12
N MET A 373 29.10 -9.36 -6.85
CA MET A 373 28.58 -9.99 -5.64
C MET A 373 29.29 -9.51 -4.37
N GLU A 374 30.61 -9.30 -4.47
CA GLU A 374 31.45 -8.81 -3.37
C GLU A 374 31.24 -7.33 -3.07
N SER A 375 30.91 -6.50 -4.08
CA SER A 375 30.67 -5.05 -3.95
C SER A 375 29.26 -4.69 -3.50
N ASN A 376 28.35 -5.63 -3.46
CA ASN A 376 26.98 -5.37 -3.01
C ASN A 376 27.00 -4.99 -1.52
N SER A 377 26.44 -3.82 -1.21
CA SER A 377 26.32 -3.33 0.16
C SER A 377 25.29 -4.10 1.00
N ASN A 378 24.34 -4.74 0.33
CA ASN A 378 23.37 -5.60 0.99
C ASN A 378 23.90 -7.02 1.15
N GLY A 379 23.51 -7.67 2.23
CA GLY A 379 23.77 -9.09 2.44
C GLY A 379 23.00 -9.91 1.41
N VAL A 380 23.73 -10.74 0.67
CA VAL A 380 23.15 -11.72 -0.24
C VAL A 380 23.29 -13.09 0.39
N LEU A 381 22.20 -13.81 0.46
CA LEU A 381 22.09 -15.14 1.01
C LEU A 381 21.28 -16.02 0.08
N VAL A 382 21.83 -17.16 -0.35
CA VAL A 382 21.07 -18.17 -1.07
C VAL A 382 20.93 -19.40 -0.20
N VAL A 383 19.73 -19.93 -0.15
CA VAL A 383 19.43 -21.16 0.59
C VAL A 383 18.81 -22.22 -0.32
N ASP A 384 19.05 -23.48 0.02
CA ASP A 384 18.42 -24.64 -0.60
C ASP A 384 17.00 -24.90 -0.02
N GLN A 385 16.38 -26.00 -0.47
CA GLN A 385 15.03 -26.39 -0.06
C GLN A 385 14.92 -26.70 1.44
N GLU A 386 15.99 -27.18 2.03
CA GLU A 386 16.11 -27.49 3.45
C GLU A 386 16.40 -26.25 4.31
N GLY A 387 16.64 -25.10 3.67
CA GLY A 387 17.01 -23.85 4.34
C GLY A 387 18.47 -23.78 4.74
N CYS A 388 19.33 -24.61 4.14
CA CYS A 388 20.77 -24.53 4.35
C CYS A 388 21.39 -23.47 3.43
N ILE A 389 22.33 -22.73 3.95
CA ILE A 389 23.01 -21.66 3.25
C ILE A 389 23.96 -22.24 2.22
N VAL A 390 23.71 -21.99 0.95
CA VAL A 390 24.54 -22.47 -0.15
C VAL A 390 25.42 -21.36 -0.73
N LEU A 391 25.05 -20.09 -0.55
CA LEU A 391 25.83 -18.95 -1.01
C LEU A 391 25.64 -17.75 -0.09
N THR A 392 26.72 -17.01 0.10
CA THR A 392 26.73 -15.76 0.84
C THR A 392 27.74 -14.77 0.25
N ASN A 393 27.52 -13.49 0.43
CA ASN A 393 28.46 -12.44 0.06
C ASN A 393 29.14 -11.82 1.29
N PRO A 394 30.27 -11.10 1.09
CA PRO A 394 30.99 -10.47 2.21
C PRO A 394 30.17 -9.42 2.98
N ALA A 395 29.16 -8.83 2.35
CA ALA A 395 28.27 -7.91 3.05
C ALA A 395 27.44 -8.63 4.12
N LEU A 396 26.96 -9.85 3.82
CA LEU A 396 26.27 -10.68 4.79
C LEU A 396 27.21 -11.10 5.93
N GLU A 397 28.43 -11.52 5.59
CA GLU A 397 29.44 -11.92 6.58
C GLU A 397 29.73 -10.78 7.56
N ARG A 398 29.97 -9.56 7.04
CA ARG A 398 30.18 -8.37 7.87
C ARG A 398 28.93 -8.01 8.67
N MET A 399 27.75 -8.10 8.04
CA MET A 399 26.48 -7.73 8.65
C MET A 399 26.16 -8.62 9.85
N PHE A 400 26.41 -9.92 9.74
CA PHE A 400 26.08 -10.89 10.79
C PHE A 400 27.27 -11.29 11.65
N GLY A 401 28.50 -10.97 11.24
CA GLY A 401 29.71 -11.26 12.02
C GLY A 401 30.18 -12.70 11.95
N TYR A 402 29.74 -13.48 10.96
CA TYR A 402 30.19 -14.84 10.71
C TYR A 402 31.15 -14.88 9.53
N ALA A 403 32.14 -15.75 9.58
CA ALA A 403 32.92 -16.06 8.40
C ALA A 403 32.11 -16.95 7.45
N ARG A 404 32.38 -16.83 6.14
CA ARG A 404 31.69 -17.62 5.10
C ARG A 404 31.66 -19.12 5.40
N ALA A 405 32.80 -19.69 5.83
CA ALA A 405 32.90 -21.10 6.15
C ALA A 405 32.03 -21.54 7.34
N GLU A 406 31.65 -20.60 8.20
CA GLU A 406 30.76 -20.87 9.33
C GLU A 406 29.28 -20.76 8.91
N LEU A 407 29.01 -20.17 7.76
CA LEU A 407 27.66 -19.98 7.23
C LEU A 407 27.28 -21.10 6.26
N LEU A 408 28.17 -21.44 5.35
CA LEU A 408 27.87 -22.41 4.30
C LEU A 408 27.53 -23.78 4.87
N GLY A 409 26.45 -24.37 4.35
CA GLY A 409 25.90 -25.65 4.80
C GLY A 409 25.17 -25.60 6.14
N GLN A 410 25.14 -24.44 6.80
CA GLN A 410 24.38 -24.27 8.03
C GLN A 410 22.96 -23.81 7.73
N ARG A 411 22.05 -24.11 8.63
CA ARG A 411 20.68 -23.63 8.51
C ARG A 411 20.62 -22.11 8.74
N LEU A 412 19.88 -21.43 7.90
CA LEU A 412 19.70 -19.97 8.02
C LEU A 412 19.14 -19.52 9.37
N ASP A 413 18.52 -20.45 10.12
CA ASP A 413 17.97 -20.17 11.45
C ASP A 413 19.02 -19.62 12.43
N MET A 414 20.31 -19.88 12.19
CA MET A 414 21.40 -19.33 13.01
C MET A 414 21.45 -17.78 13.00
N LEU A 415 20.92 -17.17 11.93
CA LEU A 415 20.90 -15.72 11.73
C LEU A 415 19.68 -15.05 12.36
N LEU A 416 18.80 -15.82 12.98
CA LEU A 416 17.54 -15.35 13.56
C LEU A 416 17.62 -15.27 15.09
N PRO A 417 16.88 -14.34 15.71
CA PRO A 417 16.64 -14.36 17.14
C PRO A 417 15.95 -15.66 17.58
N GLU A 418 16.19 -16.12 18.81
CA GLU A 418 15.67 -17.40 19.34
C GLU A 418 14.14 -17.48 19.29
N GLU A 419 13.47 -16.36 19.49
CA GLU A 419 12.02 -16.24 19.50
C GLU A 419 11.41 -16.47 18.10
N GLU A 420 12.15 -16.12 17.05
CA GLU A 420 11.68 -16.19 15.66
C GLU A 420 12.00 -17.52 14.99
N LYS A 421 13.00 -18.25 15.46
CA LYS A 421 13.47 -19.53 14.86
C LYS A 421 12.36 -20.57 14.69
N ARG A 422 11.51 -20.72 15.69
CA ARG A 422 10.47 -21.75 15.70
C ARG A 422 9.37 -21.48 14.68
N LEU A 423 8.99 -20.20 14.54
CA LEU A 423 8.00 -19.75 13.56
C LEU A 423 8.57 -19.69 12.15
N HIS A 424 9.88 -19.41 12.03
CA HIS A 424 10.54 -19.30 10.74
C HIS A 424 10.61 -20.65 10.01
N GLY A 425 10.80 -21.76 10.70
CA GLY A 425 10.78 -23.09 10.09
C GLY A 425 9.45 -23.44 9.40
N GLU A 426 8.33 -23.06 10.02
CA GLU A 426 6.99 -23.22 9.45
C GLU A 426 6.79 -22.27 8.24
N HIS A 427 7.27 -21.03 8.35
CA HIS A 427 7.20 -20.05 7.27
C HIS A 427 8.07 -20.40 6.07
N LEU A 428 9.26 -20.93 6.30
CA LEU A 428 10.16 -21.40 5.25
C LEU A 428 9.52 -22.58 4.50
N SER A 429 8.99 -23.55 5.21
CA SER A 429 8.30 -24.72 4.62
C SER A 429 7.08 -24.29 3.79
N ALA A 430 6.29 -23.37 4.31
CA ALA A 430 5.15 -22.79 3.60
C ALA A 430 5.59 -21.96 2.37
N TYR A 431 6.69 -21.22 2.47
CA TYR A 431 7.24 -20.45 1.35
C TYR A 431 7.79 -21.37 0.26
N MET A 432 8.52 -22.43 0.61
CA MET A 432 9.08 -23.39 -0.33
C MET A 432 8.01 -24.17 -1.10
N SER A 433 6.81 -24.32 -0.53
CA SER A 433 5.68 -24.99 -1.22
C SER A 433 5.04 -24.12 -2.34
N SER A 434 5.17 -22.79 -2.27
CA SER A 434 4.66 -21.84 -3.29
C SER A 434 5.50 -20.55 -3.28
N PRO A 435 6.75 -20.63 -3.72
CA PRO A 435 7.66 -19.51 -3.60
C PRO A 435 7.36 -18.41 -4.61
N THR A 436 7.25 -17.18 -4.13
CA THR A 436 7.04 -15.98 -4.94
C THR A 436 8.02 -14.89 -4.52
N ALA A 437 8.55 -14.16 -5.50
CA ALA A 437 9.38 -12.99 -5.19
C ALA A 437 8.56 -11.96 -4.40
N ARG A 438 9.00 -11.67 -3.18
CA ARG A 438 8.31 -10.71 -2.31
C ARG A 438 9.25 -10.12 -1.26
N PRO A 439 9.07 -8.86 -0.88
CA PRO A 439 9.66 -8.37 0.36
C PRO A 439 9.03 -9.12 1.55
N MET A 440 9.85 -9.51 2.51
CA MET A 440 9.37 -10.07 3.77
C MET A 440 9.03 -8.94 4.74
N GLY A 441 8.08 -9.20 5.64
CA GLY A 441 7.79 -8.27 6.73
C GLY A 441 6.77 -7.20 6.41
N ALA A 442 5.85 -7.39 5.43
CA ALA A 442 4.72 -6.49 5.23
C ALA A 442 3.91 -6.33 6.54
N GLY A 443 4.22 -5.27 7.29
CA GLY A 443 3.57 -4.95 8.58
C GLY A 443 4.24 -5.53 9.83
N ARG A 444 5.39 -6.19 9.73
CA ARG A 444 6.20 -6.65 10.88
C ARG A 444 7.67 -6.28 10.68
N GLU A 445 8.30 -5.86 11.76
CA GLU A 445 9.74 -5.66 11.79
C GLU A 445 10.46 -7.01 11.79
N LEU A 446 11.37 -7.18 10.86
CA LEU A 446 12.23 -8.36 10.83
C LEU A 446 13.54 -8.04 11.56
N HIS A 447 14.02 -9.01 12.30
CA HIS A 447 15.27 -8.88 13.04
C HIS A 447 16.24 -9.98 12.68
N GLY A 448 17.48 -9.60 12.48
CA GLY A 448 18.61 -10.51 12.41
C GLY A 448 19.36 -10.58 13.74
N ARG A 449 20.05 -11.70 13.98
CA ARG A 449 20.93 -11.87 15.12
C ARG A 449 22.36 -12.10 14.66
N ARG A 450 23.24 -11.20 15.07
CA ARG A 450 24.68 -11.33 14.82
C ARG A 450 25.30 -12.45 15.68
N LYS A 451 26.51 -12.86 15.32
CA LYS A 451 27.30 -13.87 16.04
C LYS A 451 27.56 -13.50 17.51
N ASP A 452 27.71 -12.23 17.81
CA ASP A 452 27.86 -11.70 19.17
C ASP A 452 26.56 -11.64 19.98
N GLY A 453 25.45 -12.04 19.39
CA GLY A 453 24.13 -12.08 20.01
C GLY A 453 23.31 -10.79 19.83
N VAL A 454 23.87 -9.75 19.23
CA VAL A 454 23.15 -8.48 19.00
C VAL A 454 22.03 -8.70 17.99
N VAL A 455 20.82 -8.31 18.37
CA VAL A 455 19.65 -8.29 17.51
C VAL A 455 19.52 -6.93 16.84
N PHE A 456 19.30 -6.90 15.53
CA PHE A 456 19.22 -5.68 14.75
C PHE A 456 18.12 -5.77 13.70
N PRO A 457 17.49 -4.65 13.32
CA PRO A 457 16.41 -4.65 12.35
C PRO A 457 16.96 -4.84 10.94
N ILE A 458 16.31 -5.73 10.19
CA ILE A 458 16.66 -6.03 8.80
C ILE A 458 15.46 -5.87 7.88
N GLU A 459 15.72 -5.60 6.63
CA GLU A 459 14.78 -5.69 5.53
C GLU A 459 15.22 -6.84 4.63
N VAL A 460 14.29 -7.73 4.28
CA VAL A 460 14.59 -8.93 3.51
C VAL A 460 13.71 -8.97 2.28
N SER A 461 14.33 -9.14 1.12
CA SER A 461 13.63 -9.43 -0.14
C SER A 461 13.99 -10.84 -0.58
N LEU A 462 12.98 -11.64 -0.87
CA LEU A 462 13.15 -13.02 -1.32
C LEU A 462 12.86 -13.12 -2.82
N SER A 463 13.75 -13.81 -3.52
CA SER A 463 13.63 -14.13 -4.94
C SER A 463 13.91 -15.62 -5.14
N PRO A 464 12.90 -16.46 -5.42
CA PRO A 464 13.12 -17.86 -5.72
C PRO A 464 13.67 -18.04 -7.12
N PHE A 465 14.55 -19.00 -7.30
CA PHE A 465 15.02 -19.44 -8.61
C PHE A 465 15.26 -20.96 -8.61
N THR A 466 15.32 -21.50 -9.81
CA THR A 466 15.60 -22.94 -9.99
C THR A 466 16.87 -23.11 -10.80
N GLU A 467 17.80 -23.91 -10.32
CA GLU A 467 19.03 -24.28 -11.00
C GLU A 467 19.17 -25.78 -11.04
N ASN A 468 19.42 -26.36 -12.20
CA ASN A 468 19.55 -27.83 -12.41
C ASN A 468 18.38 -28.70 -11.88
N GLY A 469 17.18 -28.08 -11.75
CA GLY A 469 16.01 -28.78 -11.23
C GLY A 469 15.84 -28.71 -9.72
N GLU A 470 16.80 -28.15 -8.99
CA GLU A 470 16.72 -27.85 -7.56
C GLU A 470 16.26 -26.40 -7.33
N GLN A 471 15.48 -26.21 -6.30
CA GLN A 471 14.91 -24.92 -5.96
C GLN A 471 15.75 -24.22 -4.90
N TYR A 472 16.06 -22.96 -5.15
CA TYR A 472 16.80 -22.09 -4.27
C TYR A 472 16.03 -20.81 -4.01
N VAL A 473 16.37 -20.14 -2.94
CA VAL A 473 15.86 -18.81 -2.64
C VAL A 473 17.02 -17.85 -2.40
N ASP A 474 17.08 -16.81 -3.21
CA ASP A 474 17.94 -15.65 -2.97
C ASP A 474 17.25 -14.70 -2.00
N ALA A 475 17.91 -14.35 -0.94
CA ALA A 475 17.49 -13.37 0.02
C ALA A 475 18.45 -12.17 0.02
N LEU A 476 17.96 -11.02 -0.36
CA LEU A 476 18.66 -9.75 -0.22
C LEU A 476 18.34 -9.15 1.14
N ILE A 477 19.34 -8.97 1.97
CA ILE A 477 19.21 -8.53 3.36
C ILE A 477 19.89 -7.17 3.53
N ALA A 478 19.15 -6.21 3.99
CA ALA A 478 19.67 -4.88 4.33
C ALA A 478 19.58 -4.65 5.85
N ASP A 479 20.67 -4.16 6.44
CA ASP A 479 20.66 -3.63 7.81
C ASP A 479 20.03 -2.23 7.76
N ILE A 480 18.89 -2.08 8.42
CA ILE A 480 18.15 -0.82 8.46
C ILE A 480 18.31 -0.06 9.78
N SER A 481 19.29 -0.46 10.60
CA SER A 481 19.54 0.16 11.93
C SER A 481 19.82 1.64 11.84
N GLU A 482 20.60 2.09 10.85
CA GLU A 482 20.95 3.50 10.64
C GLU A 482 19.75 4.29 10.10
N ARG A 483 19.02 3.71 9.14
CA ARG A 483 17.80 4.31 8.58
C ARG A 483 16.74 4.55 9.67
N LYS A 484 16.60 3.62 10.60
CA LYS A 484 15.69 3.76 11.74
C LYS A 484 16.18 4.80 12.74
N ARG A 485 17.43 4.79 13.10
CA ARG A 485 17.99 5.82 13.99
C ARG A 485 17.80 7.24 13.44
N LEU A 486 17.93 7.41 12.12
CA LEU A 486 17.69 8.69 11.45
C LEU A 486 16.20 9.05 11.40
N ALA A 487 15.32 8.08 11.25
CA ALA A 487 13.88 8.29 11.26
C ALA A 487 13.35 8.65 12.66
N ASP A 488 13.91 8.03 13.70
CA ASP A 488 13.55 8.28 15.10
C ASP A 488 14.18 9.59 15.64
N ALA A 489 15.25 10.08 15.00
CA ALA A 489 15.92 11.31 15.38
C ALA A 489 15.21 12.60 14.93
N GLY A 490 14.16 12.52 14.10
CA GLY A 490 13.34 13.66 13.62
C GLY A 490 14.14 14.74 12.88
N PRO A 491 13.54 15.54 12.01
CA PRO A 491 14.25 16.70 11.46
C PRO A 491 14.49 17.71 12.58
N ALA A 492 15.77 18.07 12.79
CA ALA A 492 16.18 19.16 13.67
C ALA A 492 15.69 20.52 13.12
#